data_a1e19a14678ee8f782f75bb2cb64223b
#
_entry.id   a1e19a14678ee8f782f75bb2cb64223b
#
_cell.length_a   1.000
_cell.length_b   1.000
_cell.length_c   1.000
_cell.angle_alpha   90.00
_cell.angle_beta   90.00
_cell.angle_gamma   90.00
#
_symmetry.space_group_name_H-M   'P 1'
#
loop_
_entity.id
_entity.type
_entity.pdbx_description
1 polymer ?
#
loop_
_entity_poly.entity_id
_entity_poly.type
_entity_poly.pdbx_seq_one_letter_code
_entity_poly.pdbx_strand_id
1 'polypeptide(L)'
;MRLHRVAALAVFLVIFLTPCFAHHMAVVVDKDNNVGNVTSVHLSRIFRSEVKKWPDGKAIVLVLHKDSAGETETLQRLIKMSPGELKALIAAHKDTIQMVDSDADVLKIVQSTPGAIGLVDVRSVDNTINVVRVDGKLPMESGYLPH
;
A
#
# COMPACT_ATOMS: atom_id res chain seq x y z
N MET A 1 55.53 -45.12 6.03
CA MET A 1 54.77 -44.00 6.66
C MET A 1 54.07 -43.17 5.58
N ARG A 2 52.79 -43.34 5.40
CA ARG A 2 52.04 -42.53 4.49
C ARG A 2 51.10 -41.63 5.31
N LEU A 3 51.39 -40.32 5.35
CA LEU A 3 50.57 -39.34 5.95
C LEU A 3 49.36 -39.07 5.01
N HIS A 4 48.21 -39.54 5.43
CA HIS A 4 46.96 -39.18 4.74
C HIS A 4 46.56 -37.78 5.18
N ARG A 5 46.77 -36.81 4.32
CA ARG A 5 46.21 -35.46 4.48
C ARG A 5 44.70 -35.52 4.15
N VAL A 6 43.90 -35.55 5.19
CA VAL A 6 42.48 -35.33 5.05
C VAL A 6 42.30 -33.83 4.93
N ALA A 7 42.09 -33.38 3.71
CA ALA A 7 41.66 -32.01 3.45
C ALA A 7 40.17 -31.92 3.81
N ALA A 8 39.87 -31.36 4.97
CA ALA A 8 38.50 -31.01 5.36
C ALA A 8 38.09 -29.82 4.53
N LEU A 9 37.27 -30.05 3.49
CA LEU A 9 36.62 -29.03 2.71
C LEU A 9 35.48 -28.47 3.56
N ALA A 10 35.72 -27.38 4.28
CA ALA A 10 34.68 -26.62 4.95
C ALA A 10 33.87 -25.85 3.89
N VAL A 11 32.77 -26.44 3.46
CA VAL A 11 31.78 -25.73 2.64
C VAL A 11 31.11 -24.72 3.54
N PHE A 12 31.55 -23.48 3.46
CA PHE A 12 30.85 -22.35 4.06
C PHE A 12 29.55 -22.10 3.23
N LEU A 13 28.48 -22.70 3.71
CA LEU A 13 27.13 -22.39 3.20
C LEU A 13 26.76 -20.98 3.69
N VAL A 14 27.13 -19.97 2.92
CA VAL A 14 26.68 -18.61 3.15
C VAL A 14 25.19 -18.56 2.81
N ILE A 15 24.35 -18.77 3.82
CA ILE A 15 22.92 -18.52 3.71
C ILE A 15 22.77 -17.00 3.56
N PHE A 16 22.62 -16.53 2.33
CA PHE A 16 22.14 -15.18 2.07
C PHE A 16 20.70 -15.12 2.57
N LEU A 17 20.54 -14.72 3.82
CA LEU A 17 19.27 -14.21 4.32
C LEU A 17 18.99 -12.91 3.55
N THR A 18 18.33 -13.02 2.40
CA THR A 18 17.75 -11.86 1.77
C THR A 18 16.75 -11.31 2.76
N PRO A 19 16.91 -10.07 3.26
CA PRO A 19 15.90 -9.48 4.10
C PRO A 19 14.63 -9.37 3.26
N CYS A 20 13.63 -10.17 3.59
CA CYS A 20 12.29 -10.02 3.05
C CYS A 20 11.74 -8.71 3.63
N PHE A 21 11.99 -7.59 2.94
CA PHE A 21 11.36 -6.33 3.28
C PHE A 21 9.89 -6.47 2.91
N ALA A 22 9.07 -6.85 3.90
CA ALA A 22 7.64 -6.70 3.78
C ALA A 22 7.35 -5.21 3.51
N HIS A 23 6.72 -4.92 2.38
CA HIS A 23 6.33 -3.56 2.04
C HIS A 23 5.17 -3.17 2.97
N HIS A 24 5.46 -2.32 3.95
CA HIS A 24 4.43 -1.75 4.80
C HIS A 24 3.83 -0.54 4.09
N MET A 25 2.58 -0.67 3.69
CA MET A 25 1.84 0.41 3.05
C MET A 25 1.07 1.22 4.09
N ALA A 26 0.93 2.51 3.84
CA ALA A 26 0.14 3.42 4.65
C ALA A 26 -1.01 4.00 3.81
N VAL A 27 -2.21 4.04 4.39
CA VAL A 27 -3.36 4.76 3.82
C VAL A 27 -3.24 6.23 4.18
N VAL A 28 -3.24 7.10 3.17
CA VAL A 28 -3.04 8.53 3.33
C VAL A 28 -4.21 9.34 2.75
N VAL A 29 -4.55 10.42 3.42
CA VAL A 29 -5.58 11.38 3.03
C VAL A 29 -5.06 12.81 3.21
N ASP A 30 -5.75 13.80 2.65
CA ASP A 30 -5.39 15.21 2.84
C ASP A 30 -5.50 15.65 4.32
N LYS A 31 -4.85 16.75 4.67
CA LYS A 31 -4.81 17.28 6.05
C LYS A 31 -6.17 17.68 6.60
N ASP A 32 -7.08 18.09 5.73
CA ASP A 32 -8.42 18.54 6.12
C ASP A 32 -9.42 17.39 6.23
N ASN A 33 -9.01 16.19 5.85
CA ASN A 33 -9.83 15.01 6.00
C ASN A 33 -9.75 14.48 7.44
N ASN A 34 -10.86 14.56 8.15
CA ASN A 34 -10.96 14.17 9.56
C ASN A 34 -11.20 12.66 9.76
N VAL A 35 -11.13 11.84 8.71
CA VAL A 35 -11.21 10.40 8.87
C VAL A 35 -9.95 9.89 9.58
N GLY A 36 -10.05 9.64 10.86
CA GLY A 36 -8.91 9.16 11.66
C GLY A 36 -8.75 7.63 11.62
N ASN A 37 -9.85 6.93 11.40
CA ASN A 37 -9.91 5.47 11.42
C ASN A 37 -11.00 4.93 10.50
N VAL A 38 -10.71 3.85 9.79
CA VAL A 38 -11.67 3.10 8.98
C VAL A 38 -11.55 1.60 9.30
N THR A 39 -12.63 0.86 9.07
CA THR A 39 -12.53 -0.61 9.10
C THR A 39 -11.93 -1.12 7.80
N SER A 40 -11.25 -2.26 7.84
CA SER A 40 -10.74 -2.92 6.63
C SER A 40 -11.84 -3.23 5.61
N VAL A 41 -13.03 -3.57 6.08
CA VAL A 41 -14.21 -3.80 5.22
C VAL A 41 -14.61 -2.50 4.52
N HIS A 42 -14.69 -1.38 5.23
CA HIS A 42 -15.05 -0.09 4.64
C HIS A 42 -13.98 0.40 3.66
N LEU A 43 -12.71 0.25 4.02
CA LEU A 43 -11.57 0.58 3.16
C LEU A 43 -11.60 -0.24 1.85
N SER A 44 -11.87 -1.54 1.95
CA SER A 44 -12.04 -2.40 0.77
C SER A 44 -13.13 -1.87 -0.17
N ARG A 45 -14.27 -1.46 0.37
CA ARG A 45 -15.37 -0.89 -0.43
C ARG A 45 -15.00 0.45 -1.08
N ILE A 46 -14.22 1.28 -0.40
CA ILE A 46 -13.67 2.53 -0.98
C ILE A 46 -12.79 2.19 -2.20
N PHE A 47 -11.81 1.30 -2.04
CA PHE A 47 -10.90 0.93 -3.13
C PHE A 47 -11.57 0.13 -4.24
N ARG A 48 -12.72 -0.48 -3.99
CA ARG A 48 -13.57 -1.10 -5.02
C ARG A 48 -14.48 -0.09 -5.74
N SER A 49 -14.38 1.19 -5.42
CA SER A 49 -15.23 2.27 -5.95
C SER A 49 -16.73 2.09 -5.64
N GLU A 50 -17.05 1.33 -4.60
CA GLU A 50 -18.43 1.13 -4.11
C GLU A 50 -18.88 2.29 -3.22
N VAL A 51 -17.95 2.96 -2.54
CA VAL A 51 -18.19 4.16 -1.74
C VAL A 51 -17.59 5.34 -2.47
N LYS A 52 -18.42 6.32 -2.84
CA LYS A 52 -18.02 7.42 -3.71
C LYS A 52 -17.86 8.76 -2.99
N LYS A 53 -18.29 8.85 -1.75
CA LYS A 53 -18.23 10.08 -0.96
C LYS A 53 -17.85 9.79 0.49
N TRP A 54 -17.11 10.73 1.06
CA TRP A 54 -16.89 10.80 2.49
C TRP A 54 -18.17 11.22 3.23
N PRO A 55 -18.27 11.00 4.56
CA PRO A 55 -19.43 11.42 5.35
C PRO A 55 -19.73 12.92 5.26
N ASP A 56 -18.72 13.77 5.02
CA ASP A 56 -18.87 15.22 4.82
C ASP A 56 -19.36 15.61 3.41
N GLY A 57 -19.59 14.63 2.53
CA GLY A 57 -20.09 14.82 1.17
C GLY A 57 -19.01 15.02 0.11
N LYS A 58 -17.74 15.14 0.47
CA LYS A 58 -16.65 15.26 -0.51
C LYS A 58 -16.53 13.98 -1.32
N ALA A 59 -16.34 14.11 -2.63
CA ALA A 59 -16.11 12.98 -3.51
C ALA A 59 -14.77 12.29 -3.17
N ILE A 60 -14.78 10.97 -3.17
CA ILE A 60 -13.56 10.18 -3.00
C ILE A 60 -12.83 10.07 -4.33
N VAL A 61 -11.56 10.44 -4.34
CA VAL A 61 -10.64 10.25 -5.46
C VAL A 61 -9.56 9.27 -5.03
N LEU A 62 -9.47 8.15 -5.71
CA LEU A 62 -8.41 7.16 -5.48
C LEU A 62 -7.15 7.57 -6.23
N VAL A 63 -6.00 7.59 -5.55
CA VAL A 63 -4.70 7.88 -6.15
C VAL A 63 -3.83 6.65 -6.01
N LEU A 64 -3.50 6.01 -7.12
CA LEU A 64 -2.79 4.74 -7.17
C LEU A 64 -1.43 4.91 -7.84
N HIS A 65 -0.41 4.29 -7.25
CA HIS A 65 0.94 4.25 -7.78
C HIS A 65 1.06 3.11 -8.80
N LYS A 66 1.16 3.48 -10.07
CA LYS A 66 1.38 2.55 -11.18
C LYS A 66 2.69 1.79 -10.97
N ASP A 67 2.66 0.49 -11.26
CA ASP A 67 3.82 -0.40 -11.17
C ASP A 67 4.48 -0.52 -9.76
N SER A 68 3.80 -0.08 -8.71
CA SER A 68 4.22 -0.37 -7.34
C SER A 68 3.85 -1.81 -6.96
N ALA A 69 4.85 -2.67 -6.80
CA ALA A 69 4.63 -4.06 -6.42
C ALA A 69 3.95 -4.18 -5.03
N GLY A 70 4.39 -3.38 -4.06
CA GLY A 70 3.82 -3.39 -2.71
C GLY A 70 2.37 -2.92 -2.68
N GLU A 71 2.04 -1.85 -3.40
CA GLU A 71 0.67 -1.35 -3.50
C GLU A 71 -0.24 -2.34 -4.22
N THR A 72 0.19 -2.84 -5.38
CA THR A 72 -0.58 -3.80 -6.17
C THR A 72 -0.91 -5.05 -5.36
N GLU A 73 0.06 -5.62 -4.67
CA GLU A 73 -0.13 -6.80 -3.83
C GLU A 73 -1.09 -6.51 -2.66
N THR A 74 -0.88 -5.40 -1.97
CA THR A 74 -1.74 -4.97 -0.86
C THR A 74 -3.17 -4.74 -1.32
N LEU A 75 -3.37 -4.05 -2.44
CA LEU A 75 -4.70 -3.82 -3.02
C LEU A 75 -5.40 -5.12 -3.39
N GLN A 76 -4.72 -6.01 -4.11
CA GLN A 76 -5.31 -7.29 -4.51
C GLN A 76 -5.79 -8.12 -3.32
N ARG A 77 -5.04 -8.12 -2.24
CA ARG A 77 -5.42 -8.81 -0.99
C ARG A 77 -6.56 -8.10 -0.27
N LEU A 78 -6.51 -6.77 -0.18
CA LEU A 78 -7.54 -5.97 0.49
C LEU A 78 -8.89 -6.08 -0.20
N ILE A 79 -8.92 -5.91 -1.52
CA ILE A 79 -10.17 -5.90 -2.30
C ILE A 79 -10.53 -7.28 -2.86
N LYS A 80 -9.68 -8.27 -2.69
CA LYS A 80 -9.87 -9.66 -3.16
C LYS A 80 -10.15 -9.74 -4.66
N MET A 81 -9.37 -9.01 -5.44
CA MET A 81 -9.44 -8.99 -6.90
C MET A 81 -8.17 -9.56 -7.52
N SER A 82 -8.34 -10.24 -8.66
CA SER A 82 -7.23 -10.62 -9.52
C SER A 82 -6.61 -9.41 -10.21
N PRO A 83 -5.38 -9.51 -10.76
CA PRO A 83 -4.77 -8.42 -11.53
C PRO A 83 -5.64 -7.94 -12.70
N GLY A 84 -6.32 -8.84 -13.37
CA GLY A 84 -7.23 -8.51 -14.47
C GLY A 84 -8.48 -7.76 -14.04
N GLU A 85 -9.06 -8.16 -12.91
CA GLU A 85 -10.22 -7.48 -12.31
C GLU A 85 -9.85 -6.08 -11.81
N LEU A 86 -8.68 -5.92 -11.19
CA LEU A 86 -8.18 -4.61 -10.76
C LEU A 86 -7.96 -3.69 -11.96
N LYS A 87 -7.36 -4.19 -13.05
CA LYS A 87 -7.18 -3.43 -14.29
C LYS A 87 -8.51 -2.99 -14.90
N ALA A 88 -9.51 -3.87 -14.91
CA ALA A 88 -10.85 -3.56 -15.38
C ALA A 88 -11.55 -2.51 -14.51
N LEU A 89 -11.40 -2.58 -13.18
CA LEU A 89 -11.92 -1.59 -12.24
C LEU A 89 -11.33 -0.21 -12.52
N ILE A 90 -10.02 -0.10 -12.67
CA ILE A 90 -9.33 1.15 -12.99
C ILE A 90 -9.82 1.71 -14.33
N ALA A 91 -9.97 0.88 -15.35
CA ALA A 91 -10.45 1.29 -16.67
C ALA A 91 -11.90 1.80 -16.62
N ALA A 92 -12.74 1.22 -15.76
CA ALA A 92 -14.14 1.61 -15.60
C ALA A 92 -14.33 2.90 -14.79
N HIS A 93 -13.35 3.32 -13.99
CA HIS A 93 -13.43 4.45 -13.05
C HIS A 93 -12.32 5.49 -13.25
N LYS A 94 -11.96 5.78 -14.50
CA LYS A 94 -10.90 6.74 -14.85
C LYS A 94 -11.20 8.17 -14.39
N ASP A 95 -12.44 8.51 -14.14
CA ASP A 95 -12.90 9.80 -13.63
C ASP A 95 -12.60 9.97 -12.13
N THR A 96 -12.52 8.88 -11.38
CA THR A 96 -12.33 8.89 -9.92
C THR A 96 -11.05 8.17 -9.47
N ILE A 97 -10.35 7.50 -10.37
CA ILE A 97 -9.06 6.84 -10.09
C ILE A 97 -7.97 7.51 -10.90
N GLN A 98 -7.00 8.11 -10.21
CA GLN A 98 -5.81 8.70 -10.80
C GLN A 98 -4.62 7.76 -10.64
N MET A 99 -3.93 7.48 -11.74
CA MET A 99 -2.71 6.69 -11.75
C MET A 99 -1.50 7.62 -11.83
N VAL A 100 -0.53 7.40 -10.96
CA VAL A 100 0.73 8.16 -10.90
C VAL A 100 1.94 7.23 -10.87
N ASP A 101 3.14 7.78 -11.09
CA ASP A 101 4.35 6.99 -11.30
C ASP A 101 5.25 6.87 -10.06
N SER A 102 4.91 7.54 -8.96
CA SER A 102 5.70 7.54 -7.73
C SER A 102 4.87 7.80 -6.48
N ASP A 103 5.38 7.39 -5.32
CA ASP A 103 4.80 7.77 -4.03
C ASP A 103 4.80 9.28 -3.81
N ALA A 104 5.84 9.99 -4.27
CA ALA A 104 5.90 11.44 -4.20
C ALA A 104 4.74 12.10 -4.96
N ASP A 105 4.37 11.56 -6.12
CA ASP A 105 3.21 12.04 -6.89
C ASP A 105 1.89 11.69 -6.21
N VAL A 106 1.77 10.52 -5.57
CA VAL A 106 0.60 10.19 -4.73
C VAL A 106 0.43 11.24 -3.63
N LEU A 107 1.47 11.52 -2.86
CA LEU A 107 1.43 12.51 -1.78
C LEU A 107 1.07 13.90 -2.28
N LYS A 108 1.63 14.32 -3.41
CA LYS A 108 1.35 15.62 -4.04
C LYS A 108 -0.13 15.76 -4.41
N ILE A 109 -0.72 14.75 -5.02
CA ILE A 109 -2.14 14.78 -5.42
C ILE A 109 -3.03 14.69 -4.18
N VAL A 110 -2.74 13.81 -3.24
CA VAL A 110 -3.51 13.68 -2.00
C VAL A 110 -3.51 15.00 -1.22
N GLN A 111 -2.36 15.65 -1.10
CA GLN A 111 -2.23 16.94 -0.43
C GLN A 111 -3.08 18.04 -1.08
N SER A 112 -3.19 18.05 -2.41
CA SER A 112 -3.82 19.13 -3.18
C SER A 112 -5.26 18.86 -3.60
N THR A 113 -5.76 17.64 -3.38
CA THR A 113 -7.11 17.22 -3.83
C THR A 113 -7.96 16.84 -2.62
N PRO A 114 -8.90 17.71 -2.19
CA PRO A 114 -9.84 17.37 -1.12
C PRO A 114 -10.61 16.09 -1.44
N GLY A 115 -10.65 15.17 -0.48
CA GLY A 115 -11.31 13.87 -0.65
C GLY A 115 -10.44 12.78 -1.26
N ALA A 116 -9.20 13.07 -1.65
CA ALA A 116 -8.29 12.07 -2.17
C ALA A 116 -7.82 11.09 -1.08
N ILE A 117 -7.64 9.85 -1.49
CA ILE A 117 -7.09 8.76 -0.67
C ILE A 117 -6.08 7.97 -1.51
N GLY A 118 -4.98 7.60 -0.93
CA GLY A 118 -3.93 6.83 -1.60
C GLY A 118 -3.27 5.82 -0.69
N LEU A 119 -2.43 5.00 -1.30
CA LEU A 119 -1.51 4.10 -0.62
C LEU A 119 -0.08 4.49 -0.98
N VAL A 120 0.78 4.56 0.02
CA VAL A 120 2.22 4.79 -0.17
C VAL A 120 3.00 3.86 0.74
N ASP A 121 4.26 3.58 0.39
CA ASP A 121 5.17 2.94 1.34
C ASP A 121 5.28 3.80 2.61
N VAL A 122 5.24 3.18 3.78
CA VAL A 122 5.28 3.89 5.06
C VAL A 122 6.50 4.81 5.18
N ARG A 123 7.61 4.48 4.50
CA ARG A 123 8.82 5.29 4.47
C ARG A 123 8.66 6.59 3.67
N SER A 124 7.67 6.66 2.79
CA SER A 124 7.37 7.86 2.00
C SER A 124 6.46 8.86 2.72
N VAL A 125 5.87 8.47 3.85
CA VAL A 125 4.96 9.33 4.63
C VAL A 125 5.70 10.55 5.16
N ASP A 126 5.09 11.72 5.00
CA ASP A 126 5.59 13.00 5.51
C ASP A 126 4.49 13.77 6.27
N ASN A 127 4.78 15.00 6.65
CA ASN A 127 3.86 15.85 7.42
C ASN A 127 2.82 16.60 6.56
N THR A 128 2.78 16.39 5.27
CA THR A 128 1.85 17.07 4.35
C THR A 128 0.48 16.40 4.26
N ILE A 129 0.36 15.19 4.76
CA ILE A 129 -0.84 14.36 4.72
C ILE A 129 -1.18 13.77 6.10
N ASN A 130 -2.36 13.19 6.23
CA ASN A 130 -2.75 12.39 7.38
C ASN A 130 -2.70 10.90 7.05
N VAL A 131 -2.18 10.11 7.99
CA VAL A 131 -2.25 8.63 7.93
C VAL A 131 -3.53 8.17 8.61
N VAL A 132 -4.28 7.31 7.92
CA VAL A 132 -5.53 6.73 8.42
C VAL A 132 -5.24 5.43 9.17
N ARG A 133 -5.82 5.26 10.35
CA ARG A 133 -5.83 3.98 11.05
C ARG A 133 -6.78 3.01 10.33
N VAL A 134 -6.41 1.75 10.32
CA VAL A 134 -7.28 0.67 9.81
C VAL A 134 -7.55 -0.30 10.94
N ASP A 135 -8.81 -0.52 11.26
CA ASP A 135 -9.23 -1.32 12.43
C ASP A 135 -8.54 -0.87 13.73
N GLY A 136 -8.33 0.45 13.88
CA GLY A 136 -7.67 1.08 15.02
C GLY A 136 -6.14 0.99 15.02
N LYS A 137 -5.53 0.37 14.01
CA LYS A 137 -4.08 0.11 13.94
C LYS A 137 -3.36 1.12 13.07
N LEU A 138 -2.08 1.34 13.36
CA LEU A 138 -1.14 2.15 12.57
C LEU A 138 -0.38 1.27 11.55
N PRO A 139 0.24 1.85 10.52
CA PRO A 139 0.86 1.08 9.42
C PRO A 139 1.90 0.04 9.82
N MET A 140 2.63 0.25 10.91
CA MET A 140 3.65 -0.70 11.38
C MET A 140 3.10 -1.75 12.34
N GLU A 141 1.84 -1.65 12.73
CA GLU A 141 1.21 -2.63 13.62
C GLU A 141 0.71 -3.83 12.82
N SER A 142 0.86 -5.01 13.40
CA SER A 142 0.38 -6.26 12.80
C SER A 142 -1.13 -6.20 12.51
N GLY A 143 -1.51 -6.58 11.29
CA GLY A 143 -2.91 -6.60 10.87
C GLY A 143 -3.47 -5.25 10.41
N TYR A 144 -2.61 -4.25 10.17
CA TYR A 144 -3.04 -2.97 9.58
C TYR A 144 -3.64 -3.16 8.19
N LEU A 145 -2.88 -3.73 7.27
CA LEU A 145 -3.30 -4.13 5.93
C LEU A 145 -2.87 -5.57 5.65
N PRO A 146 -3.53 -6.28 4.73
CA PRO A 146 -3.10 -7.60 4.32
C PRO A 146 -1.71 -7.56 3.68
N HIS A 147 -0.85 -8.53 4.03
CA HIS A 147 0.49 -8.73 3.47
C HIS A 147 0.55 -9.95 2.56
#